data_31c887efa225fde49ec6e2184c0b8bce
#
_entry.id   31c887efa225fde49ec6e2184c0b8bce
#
_cell.length_a   1.000
_cell.length_b   1.000
_cell.length_c   1.000
_cell.angle_alpha   90.00
_cell.angle_beta   90.00
_cell.angle_gamma   90.00
#
_symmetry.space_group_name_H-M   'P 1'
#
loop_
_entity.id
_entity.type
_entity.pdbx_description
1 polymer ?
#
loop_
_entity_poly.entity_id
_entity_poly.type
_entity_poly.pdbx_seq_one_letter_code
_entity_poly.pdbx_strand_id
1 'polypeptide(L)'
;MVSNPDIPHPMLRSLITSMMILLILSFLISFSFLSIPELSPRILSEADNNTIIKGPADQNQSSIFVHAIQSSNNSKVLLQLLANSFENRINEAASLLELTSKLPQVRNTQHISSISEEFMGIPENLDLEKRKIAQYILKQDKNIASIFFLTPKGDIYIGEPFSDQQQLPRLNFADRDWYKGVTILHDTYLSAVFLSPAIYIPAVAIAVPVYADNTGNHDDDESFISSPILGYWVGIVNLNRVKEDIATTTLDFVNSNSSQILLIVDHNGTEVLDIKNSDVYYTSPSSSSSPKTQELKSFANLESVKNALNGKSDSIVEVIDSSKATIYYYPVEVLHQTWAVLLILPFQP
;
A
#
# COMPACT_ATOMS: atom_id res chain seq x y z
N MET A 1 -5.77 59.34 -22.86
CA MET A 1 -6.59 58.12 -22.76
C MET A 1 -5.67 56.96 -23.09
N VAL A 2 -5.22 56.24 -22.09
CA VAL A 2 -4.35 55.08 -22.23
C VAL A 2 -5.25 53.85 -22.12
N SER A 3 -5.35 53.08 -23.19
CA SER A 3 -6.13 51.82 -23.25
C SER A 3 -5.39 50.71 -22.50
N ASN A 4 -6.06 50.12 -21.49
CA ASN A 4 -5.60 48.90 -20.83
C ASN A 4 -5.61 47.74 -21.83
N PRO A 5 -4.58 46.87 -21.87
CA PRO A 5 -4.61 45.67 -22.70
C PRO A 5 -5.48 44.60 -22.00
N ASP A 6 -6.54 44.16 -22.67
CA ASP A 6 -7.36 43.03 -22.25
C ASP A 6 -6.53 41.75 -22.19
N ILE A 7 -6.46 41.14 -21.01
CA ILE A 7 -5.87 39.82 -20.81
C ILE A 7 -6.84 38.78 -21.42
N PRO A 8 -6.39 37.90 -22.30
CA PRO A 8 -7.29 36.96 -22.95
C PRO A 8 -7.89 35.97 -21.94
N HIS A 9 -9.21 35.85 -21.96
CA HIS A 9 -10.04 35.04 -21.07
C HIS A 9 -9.60 33.57 -20.82
N PRO A 10 -8.89 32.85 -21.72
CA PRO A 10 -8.44 31.49 -21.46
C PRO A 10 -7.29 31.41 -20.43
N MET A 11 -6.39 32.39 -20.38
CA MET A 11 -5.29 32.39 -19.40
C MET A 11 -5.78 32.62 -17.96
N LEU A 12 -6.80 33.43 -17.76
CA LEU A 12 -7.37 33.72 -16.45
C LEU A 12 -8.08 32.48 -15.87
N ARG A 13 -8.75 31.68 -16.70
CA ARG A 13 -9.37 30.43 -16.29
C ARG A 13 -8.33 29.38 -15.89
N SER A 14 -7.23 29.26 -16.60
CA SER A 14 -6.14 28.35 -16.27
C SER A 14 -5.46 28.71 -14.95
N LEU A 15 -5.25 29.99 -14.66
CA LEU A 15 -4.69 30.45 -13.38
C LEU A 15 -5.63 30.20 -12.19
N ILE A 16 -6.93 30.42 -12.37
CA ILE A 16 -7.93 30.19 -11.32
C ILE A 16 -8.07 28.70 -11.00
N THR A 17 -8.05 27.81 -12.00
CA THR A 17 -8.07 26.37 -11.79
C THR A 17 -6.80 25.88 -11.10
N SER A 18 -5.62 26.35 -11.48
CA SER A 18 -4.37 26.01 -10.77
C SER A 18 -4.34 26.48 -9.32
N MET A 19 -4.85 27.70 -9.04
CA MET A 19 -4.95 28.20 -7.67
C MET A 19 -5.98 27.43 -6.82
N MET A 20 -7.11 27.01 -7.39
CA MET A 20 -8.09 26.18 -6.67
C MET A 20 -7.53 24.81 -6.33
N ILE A 21 -6.79 24.18 -7.24
CA ILE A 21 -6.15 22.86 -6.98
C ILE A 21 -5.11 23.00 -5.86
N LEU A 22 -4.30 24.06 -5.85
CA LEU A 22 -3.33 24.34 -4.77
C LEU A 22 -4.01 24.60 -3.42
N LEU A 23 -5.15 25.28 -3.40
CA LEU A 23 -5.93 25.54 -2.18
C LEU A 23 -6.59 24.28 -1.63
N ILE A 24 -7.13 23.40 -2.48
CA ILE A 24 -7.71 22.13 -2.07
C ILE A 24 -6.64 21.20 -1.52
N LEU A 25 -5.46 21.13 -2.15
CA LEU A 25 -4.31 20.34 -1.67
C LEU A 25 -3.78 20.87 -0.33
N SER A 26 -3.72 22.20 -0.12
CA SER A 26 -3.29 22.76 1.16
C SER A 26 -4.31 22.52 2.28
N PHE A 27 -5.61 22.46 1.96
CA PHE A 27 -6.67 22.19 2.92
C PHE A 27 -6.68 20.71 3.35
N LEU A 28 -6.39 19.77 2.44
CA LEU A 28 -6.26 18.34 2.74
C LEU A 28 -5.05 18.05 3.65
N ILE A 29 -3.93 18.75 3.44
CA ILE A 29 -2.74 18.63 4.29
C ILE A 29 -3.00 19.18 5.71
N SER A 30 -3.79 20.24 5.85
CA SER A 30 -4.14 20.82 7.16
C SER A 30 -5.11 19.95 7.96
N PHE A 31 -5.93 19.13 7.31
CA PHE A 31 -6.90 18.25 8.01
C PHE A 31 -6.28 16.97 8.55
N SER A 32 -5.15 16.53 8.00
CA SER A 32 -4.41 15.34 8.47
C SER A 32 -3.73 15.53 9.82
N PHE A 33 -3.60 16.77 10.31
CA PHE A 33 -3.00 17.09 11.61
C PHE A 33 -3.99 17.28 12.77
N LEU A 34 -5.28 17.12 12.55
CA LEU A 34 -6.31 17.47 13.56
C LEU A 34 -7.22 16.31 13.96
N SER A 35 -6.68 15.12 14.22
CA SER A 35 -7.45 14.08 14.92
C SER A 35 -6.55 12.98 15.50
N ILE A 36 -5.62 13.34 16.39
CA ILE A 36 -5.16 12.38 17.39
C ILE A 36 -5.95 12.72 18.66
N PRO A 37 -6.89 11.88 19.12
CA PRO A 37 -7.45 12.07 20.45
C PRO A 37 -6.33 11.79 21.44
N GLU A 38 -5.97 12.80 22.25
CA GLU A 38 -5.16 12.60 23.45
C GLU A 38 -5.81 11.50 24.30
N LEU A 39 -5.17 10.35 24.35
CA LEU A 39 -5.50 9.30 25.30
C LEU A 39 -5.22 9.84 26.70
N SER A 40 -6.27 10.36 27.34
CA SER A 40 -6.29 10.81 28.72
C SER A 40 -5.83 9.66 29.63
N PRO A 41 -4.93 9.91 30.61
CA PRO A 41 -4.41 8.86 31.51
C PRO A 41 -5.41 8.48 32.62
N ARG A 42 -6.70 8.34 32.31
CA ARG A 42 -7.80 8.12 33.28
C ARG A 42 -8.38 6.71 33.34
N ILE A 43 -7.79 5.71 32.70
CA ILE A 43 -8.30 4.32 32.75
C ILE A 43 -7.39 3.39 33.60
N LEU A 44 -6.78 3.93 34.63
CA LEU A 44 -5.99 3.12 35.59
C LEU A 44 -6.49 3.19 37.02
N SER A 45 -7.78 3.43 37.29
CA SER A 45 -8.25 3.53 38.68
C SER A 45 -9.61 2.88 38.98
N GLU A 46 -9.96 1.79 38.30
CA GLU A 46 -11.07 0.92 38.76
C GLU A 46 -10.72 -0.55 38.53
N ALA A 47 -9.84 -1.07 39.37
CA ALA A 47 -9.74 -2.50 39.63
C ALA A 47 -10.26 -2.73 41.04
N ASP A 48 -11.48 -3.27 41.12
CA ASP A 48 -12.16 -3.64 42.33
C ASP A 48 -11.30 -4.55 43.22
N ASN A 49 -11.16 -4.12 44.47
CA ASN A 49 -10.63 -4.87 45.59
C ASN A 49 -11.58 -6.03 45.93
N ASN A 50 -11.32 -7.21 45.42
CA ASN A 50 -11.79 -8.45 46.04
C ASN A 50 -10.57 -9.25 46.54
N THR A 51 -10.22 -9.00 47.79
CA THR A 51 -9.20 -9.69 48.54
C THR A 51 -9.63 -11.11 48.84
N ILE A 52 -9.11 -12.09 48.07
CA ILE A 52 -9.09 -13.49 48.53
C ILE A 52 -7.70 -13.80 49.03
N ILE A 53 -7.59 -14.00 50.34
CA ILE A 53 -6.36 -14.41 50.99
C ILE A 53 -6.02 -15.84 50.61
N LYS A 54 -4.95 -16.06 49.85
CA LYS A 54 -4.38 -17.36 49.53
C LYS A 54 -2.94 -17.47 49.96
N GLY A 55 -2.54 -18.67 50.40
CA GLY A 55 -1.26 -18.99 50.99
C GLY A 55 -0.04 -18.88 50.06
N PRO A 56 1.20 -19.00 50.54
CA PRO A 56 2.42 -18.63 49.83
C PRO A 56 2.83 -19.45 48.61
N ALA A 57 2.11 -20.54 48.28
CA ALA A 57 2.36 -21.34 47.07
C ALA A 57 1.69 -20.80 45.81
N ASP A 58 0.72 -19.88 45.94
CA ASP A 58 -0.13 -19.39 44.82
C ASP A 58 0.42 -18.08 44.20
N GLN A 59 1.39 -17.43 44.82
CA GLN A 59 1.88 -16.14 44.35
C GLN A 59 2.73 -16.23 43.08
N ASN A 60 3.45 -17.32 42.87
CA ASN A 60 4.25 -17.53 41.67
C ASN A 60 3.38 -17.86 40.43
N GLN A 61 2.29 -18.60 40.61
CA GLN A 61 1.39 -18.91 39.47
C GLN A 61 0.54 -17.70 39.07
N SER A 62 0.07 -16.91 40.03
CA SER A 62 -0.70 -15.71 39.72
C SER A 62 0.16 -14.61 39.07
N SER A 63 1.43 -14.44 39.45
CA SER A 63 2.32 -13.50 38.76
C SER A 63 2.67 -13.91 37.34
N ILE A 64 2.90 -15.20 37.10
CA ILE A 64 3.14 -15.75 35.75
C ILE A 64 1.89 -15.57 34.87
N PHE A 65 0.70 -15.80 35.43
CA PHE A 65 -0.56 -15.64 34.70
C PHE A 65 -0.86 -14.17 34.36
N VAL A 66 -0.63 -13.25 35.30
CA VAL A 66 -0.77 -11.80 35.05
C VAL A 66 0.25 -11.30 34.01
N HIS A 67 1.50 -11.75 34.05
CA HIS A 67 2.49 -11.45 33.05
C HIS A 67 2.14 -12.01 31.68
N ALA A 68 1.58 -13.21 31.59
CA ALA A 68 1.14 -13.81 30.34
C ALA A 68 -0.04 -13.04 29.73
N ILE A 69 -1.02 -12.61 30.54
CA ILE A 69 -2.15 -11.79 30.09
C ILE A 69 -1.67 -10.39 29.62
N GLN A 70 -0.78 -9.75 30.36
CA GLN A 70 -0.20 -8.47 29.93
C GLN A 70 0.60 -8.60 28.62
N SER A 71 1.40 -9.66 28.50
CA SER A 71 2.15 -9.94 27.26
C SER A 71 1.22 -10.20 26.08
N SER A 72 0.14 -10.95 26.26
CA SER A 72 -0.85 -11.23 25.24
C SER A 72 -1.59 -9.98 24.80
N ASN A 73 -2.00 -9.11 25.73
CA ASN A 73 -2.66 -7.85 25.41
C ASN A 73 -1.71 -6.90 24.65
N ASN A 74 -0.46 -6.81 25.05
CA ASN A 74 0.55 -6.00 24.37
C ASN A 74 0.81 -6.51 22.95
N SER A 75 0.86 -7.83 22.74
CA SER A 75 1.03 -8.45 21.43
C SER A 75 -0.15 -8.13 20.50
N LYS A 76 -1.39 -8.19 21.01
CA LYS A 76 -2.57 -7.82 20.25
C LYS A 76 -2.57 -6.34 19.85
N VAL A 77 -2.25 -5.44 20.77
CA VAL A 77 -2.16 -4.00 20.49
C VAL A 77 -1.08 -3.72 19.43
N LEU A 78 0.07 -4.39 19.53
CA LEU A 78 1.14 -4.25 18.52
C LEU A 78 0.69 -4.69 17.13
N LEU A 79 0.00 -5.83 17.02
CA LEU A 79 -0.52 -6.33 15.75
C LEU A 79 -1.57 -5.37 15.15
N GLN A 80 -2.47 -4.82 15.97
CA GLN A 80 -3.45 -3.83 15.52
C GLN A 80 -2.77 -2.54 15.03
N LEU A 81 -1.76 -2.06 15.76
CA LEU A 81 -1.00 -0.87 15.36
C LEU A 81 -0.31 -1.09 14.02
N LEU A 82 0.32 -2.25 13.84
CA LEU A 82 0.98 -2.61 12.58
C LEU A 82 -0.03 -2.74 11.43
N ALA A 83 -1.15 -3.42 11.67
CA ALA A 83 -2.23 -3.57 10.69
C ALA A 83 -2.74 -2.20 10.23
N ASN A 84 -3.10 -1.32 11.17
CA ASN A 84 -3.58 0.03 10.87
C ASN A 84 -2.53 0.87 10.15
N SER A 85 -1.25 0.77 10.55
CA SER A 85 -0.18 1.52 9.92
C SER A 85 0.02 1.09 8.46
N PHE A 86 -0.02 -0.21 8.19
CA PHE A 86 0.09 -0.74 6.84
C PHE A 86 -1.12 -0.36 5.97
N GLU A 87 -2.34 -0.59 6.48
CA GLU A 87 -3.59 -0.22 5.81
C GLU A 87 -3.59 1.26 5.42
N ASN A 88 -3.23 2.16 6.35
CA ASN A 88 -3.19 3.59 6.08
C ASN A 88 -2.23 3.93 4.95
N ARG A 89 -1.03 3.33 4.90
CA ARG A 89 -0.06 3.58 3.82
C ARG A 89 -0.57 3.17 2.45
N ILE A 90 -1.22 2.02 2.37
CA ILE A 90 -1.81 1.56 1.10
C ILE A 90 -3.00 2.43 0.70
N ASN A 91 -3.87 2.79 1.65
CA ASN A 91 -5.04 3.63 1.39
C ASN A 91 -4.64 5.07 1.00
N GLU A 92 -3.58 5.64 1.58
CA GLU A 92 -3.02 6.94 1.17
C GLU A 92 -2.55 6.89 -0.30
N ALA A 93 -1.79 5.86 -0.68
CA ALA A 93 -1.33 5.68 -2.05
C ALA A 93 -2.51 5.47 -3.03
N ALA A 94 -3.49 4.64 -2.66
CA ALA A 94 -4.68 4.41 -3.47
C ALA A 94 -5.49 5.71 -3.67
N SER A 95 -5.75 6.46 -2.61
CA SER A 95 -6.51 7.72 -2.67
C SER A 95 -5.83 8.74 -3.60
N LEU A 96 -4.50 8.83 -3.58
CA LEU A 96 -3.75 9.72 -4.46
C LEU A 96 -3.89 9.32 -5.93
N LEU A 97 -3.85 8.01 -6.22
CA LEU A 97 -4.06 7.48 -7.56
C LEU A 97 -5.51 7.69 -8.04
N GLU A 98 -6.51 7.43 -7.18
CA GLU A 98 -7.93 7.63 -7.49
C GLU A 98 -8.27 9.10 -7.76
N LEU A 99 -7.73 10.01 -6.95
CA LEU A 99 -7.92 11.45 -7.15
C LEU A 99 -7.34 11.89 -8.50
N THR A 100 -6.12 11.46 -8.79
CA THR A 100 -5.41 11.87 -10.01
C THR A 100 -5.94 11.17 -11.26
N SER A 101 -6.51 9.97 -11.18
CA SER A 101 -7.15 9.26 -12.30
C SER A 101 -8.29 10.06 -12.94
N LYS A 102 -8.92 10.97 -12.16
CA LYS A 102 -10.04 11.82 -12.59
C LYS A 102 -9.61 13.09 -13.32
N LEU A 103 -8.30 13.39 -13.35
CA LEU A 103 -7.78 14.59 -13.99
C LEU A 103 -7.89 14.49 -15.52
N PRO A 104 -8.29 15.56 -16.22
CA PRO A 104 -8.37 15.57 -17.70
C PRO A 104 -7.05 15.17 -18.36
N GLN A 105 -5.91 15.53 -17.78
CA GLN A 105 -4.59 15.20 -18.29
C GLN A 105 -4.34 13.68 -18.24
N VAL A 106 -4.81 12.98 -17.18
CA VAL A 106 -4.67 11.52 -17.07
C VAL A 106 -5.63 10.79 -17.98
N ARG A 107 -6.81 11.35 -18.26
CA ARG A 107 -7.80 10.80 -19.20
C ARG A 107 -7.43 10.96 -20.66
N ASN A 108 -6.53 11.90 -21.00
CA ASN A 108 -6.10 12.13 -22.37
C ASN A 108 -5.21 10.96 -22.86
N THR A 109 -5.56 10.38 -24.02
CA THR A 109 -4.83 9.27 -24.66
C THR A 109 -4.54 9.52 -26.14
N GLN A 110 -4.33 10.80 -26.51
CA GLN A 110 -4.18 11.24 -27.90
C GLN A 110 -2.96 10.63 -28.62
N HIS A 111 -1.96 10.14 -27.91
CA HIS A 111 -0.73 9.56 -28.49
C HIS A 111 -0.72 8.02 -28.50
N ILE A 112 -1.89 7.37 -28.43
CA ILE A 112 -1.98 5.91 -28.39
C ILE A 112 -1.34 5.23 -29.60
N SER A 113 -1.39 5.88 -30.77
CA SER A 113 -0.74 5.40 -32.01
C SER A 113 0.79 5.47 -31.98
N SER A 114 1.38 6.14 -31.00
CA SER A 114 2.84 6.27 -30.83
C SER A 114 3.43 5.23 -29.88
N ILE A 115 2.60 4.30 -29.38
CA ILE A 115 3.07 3.16 -28.57
C ILE A 115 3.96 2.26 -29.42
N SER A 116 5.16 1.94 -28.90
CA SER A 116 6.09 1.04 -29.57
C SER A 116 6.90 0.21 -28.56
N GLU A 117 7.39 -0.94 -28.99
CA GLU A 117 8.30 -1.79 -28.20
C GLU A 117 9.67 -1.11 -27.99
N GLU A 118 10.09 -0.23 -28.90
CA GLU A 118 11.34 0.52 -28.78
C GLU A 118 11.38 1.37 -27.48
N PHE A 119 10.26 1.99 -27.13
CA PHE A 119 10.12 2.83 -25.95
C PHE A 119 9.39 2.14 -24.80
N MET A 120 8.95 0.88 -24.97
CA MET A 120 8.05 0.20 -24.04
C MET A 120 6.84 1.05 -23.62
N GLY A 121 6.25 1.75 -24.63
CA GLY A 121 5.19 2.73 -24.47
C GLY A 121 5.34 3.85 -25.49
N ILE A 122 4.98 5.09 -25.13
CA ILE A 122 5.23 6.26 -25.95
C ILE A 122 6.59 6.92 -25.60
N PRO A 123 7.22 7.66 -26.56
CA PRO A 123 8.44 8.42 -26.31
C PRO A 123 8.34 9.40 -25.13
N GLU A 124 9.47 9.68 -24.48
CA GLU A 124 9.55 10.55 -23.28
C GLU A 124 9.01 11.96 -23.50
N ASN A 125 9.20 12.51 -24.70
CA ASN A 125 8.79 13.86 -25.05
C ASN A 125 7.31 14.01 -25.41
N LEU A 126 6.53 12.92 -25.37
CA LEU A 126 5.09 12.93 -25.60
C LEU A 126 4.29 12.87 -24.29
N ASP A 127 3.08 13.43 -24.31
CA ASP A 127 2.12 13.52 -23.20
C ASP A 127 2.73 14.04 -21.90
N LEU A 128 3.46 15.16 -22.02
CA LEU A 128 4.21 15.77 -20.91
C LEU A 128 3.31 16.14 -19.71
N GLU A 129 2.04 16.49 -19.96
CA GLU A 129 1.13 16.84 -18.86
C GLU A 129 0.76 15.64 -18.00
N LYS A 130 0.50 14.46 -18.60
CA LYS A 130 0.28 13.22 -17.85
C LYS A 130 1.56 12.80 -17.11
N ARG A 131 2.73 12.91 -17.75
CA ARG A 131 4.02 12.64 -17.12
C ARG A 131 4.27 13.51 -15.90
N LYS A 132 3.97 14.82 -15.99
CA LYS A 132 4.06 15.74 -14.85
C LYS A 132 3.18 15.31 -13.66
N ILE A 133 1.96 14.82 -13.93
CA ILE A 133 1.09 14.28 -12.86
C ILE A 133 1.74 13.06 -12.20
N ALA A 134 2.25 12.12 -12.99
CA ALA A 134 2.96 10.95 -12.47
C ALA A 134 4.18 11.36 -11.61
N GLN A 135 5.02 12.25 -12.12
CA GLN A 135 6.19 12.78 -11.40
C GLN A 135 5.79 13.53 -10.11
N TYR A 136 4.66 14.24 -10.14
CA TYR A 136 4.13 14.87 -8.94
C TYR A 136 3.74 13.84 -7.87
N ILE A 137 3.05 12.75 -8.24
CA ILE A 137 2.69 11.65 -7.33
C ILE A 137 3.95 11.06 -6.70
N LEU A 138 4.96 10.71 -7.51
CA LEU A 138 6.23 10.14 -7.05
C LEU A 138 6.98 11.07 -6.07
N LYS A 139 6.78 12.38 -6.19
CA LYS A 139 7.34 13.37 -5.27
C LYS A 139 6.56 13.47 -3.97
N GLN A 140 5.22 13.30 -4.02
CA GLN A 140 4.36 13.42 -2.84
C GLN A 140 4.42 12.16 -1.97
N ASP A 141 4.38 10.98 -2.57
CA ASP A 141 4.45 9.71 -1.86
C ASP A 141 5.69 8.91 -2.30
N LYS A 142 6.69 8.88 -1.40
CA LYS A 142 7.94 8.16 -1.64
C LYS A 142 7.79 6.63 -1.62
N ASN A 143 6.68 6.12 -1.08
CA ASN A 143 6.41 4.69 -1.10
C ASN A 143 6.04 4.22 -2.50
N ILE A 144 5.49 5.09 -3.34
CA ILE A 144 5.27 4.80 -4.75
C ILE A 144 6.61 4.96 -5.49
N ALA A 145 7.08 3.87 -6.11
CA ALA A 145 8.34 3.85 -6.84
C ALA A 145 8.18 4.22 -8.31
N SER A 146 7.09 3.76 -8.95
CA SER A 146 6.81 3.99 -10.36
C SER A 146 5.32 4.16 -10.60
N ILE A 147 4.96 4.95 -11.61
CA ILE A 147 3.58 5.14 -12.07
C ILE A 147 3.50 4.73 -13.54
N PHE A 148 2.49 3.95 -13.89
CA PHE A 148 2.21 3.56 -15.26
C PHE A 148 0.77 3.90 -15.65
N PHE A 149 0.56 4.31 -16.89
CA PHE A 149 -0.75 4.31 -17.52
C PHE A 149 -0.78 3.19 -18.55
N LEU A 150 -1.80 2.33 -18.48
CA LEU A 150 -2.02 1.27 -19.42
C LEU A 150 -3.29 1.52 -20.25
N THR A 151 -3.24 1.09 -21.49
CA THR A 151 -4.44 1.07 -22.36
C THR A 151 -5.45 0.03 -21.85
N PRO A 152 -6.72 0.09 -22.30
CA PRO A 152 -7.71 -0.94 -21.98
C PRO A 152 -7.33 -2.37 -22.46
N LYS A 153 -6.29 -2.50 -23.30
CA LYS A 153 -5.75 -3.79 -23.76
C LYS A 153 -4.56 -4.28 -22.94
N GLY A 154 -4.10 -3.48 -21.96
CA GLY A 154 -2.98 -3.82 -21.10
C GLY A 154 -1.60 -3.41 -21.63
N ASP A 155 -1.54 -2.66 -22.74
CA ASP A 155 -0.29 -2.11 -23.24
C ASP A 155 0.11 -0.88 -22.43
N ILE A 156 1.39 -0.76 -22.11
CA ILE A 156 1.95 0.43 -21.47
C ILE A 156 1.83 1.61 -22.43
N TYR A 157 1.21 2.69 -21.95
CA TYR A 157 1.15 3.97 -22.65
C TYR A 157 2.26 4.89 -22.19
N ILE A 158 2.37 5.15 -20.87
CA ILE A 158 3.50 5.81 -20.24
C ILE A 158 3.96 5.08 -18.98
N GLY A 159 5.21 5.33 -18.58
CA GLY A 159 5.77 5.01 -17.28
C GLY A 159 6.62 6.16 -16.77
N GLU A 160 6.56 6.42 -15.46
CA GLU A 160 7.42 7.35 -14.76
C GLU A 160 8.00 6.69 -13.51
N PRO A 161 9.32 6.81 -13.27
CA PRO A 161 10.35 7.45 -14.13
C PRO A 161 10.43 6.81 -15.52
N PHE A 162 10.81 7.59 -16.54
CA PHE A 162 10.93 7.05 -17.90
C PHE A 162 11.97 5.93 -18.01
N SER A 163 13.01 5.96 -17.17
CA SER A 163 13.97 4.86 -17.03
C SER A 163 13.31 3.52 -16.69
N ASP A 164 12.27 3.54 -15.82
CA ASP A 164 11.55 2.34 -15.42
C ASP A 164 10.68 1.82 -16.55
N GLN A 165 10.07 2.73 -17.36
CA GLN A 165 9.37 2.36 -18.59
C GLN A 165 10.30 1.61 -19.55
N GLN A 166 11.51 2.13 -19.78
CA GLN A 166 12.48 1.51 -20.69
C GLN A 166 13.02 0.15 -20.21
N GLN A 167 13.03 -0.09 -18.90
CA GLN A 167 13.51 -1.34 -18.29
C GLN A 167 12.46 -2.45 -18.29
N LEU A 168 11.22 -2.17 -18.70
CA LEU A 168 10.18 -3.19 -18.76
C LEU A 168 10.57 -4.31 -19.73
N PRO A 169 10.36 -5.59 -19.38
CA PRO A 169 10.74 -6.71 -20.23
C PRO A 169 9.79 -6.93 -21.43
N ARG A 170 8.66 -6.23 -21.46
CA ARG A 170 7.61 -6.35 -22.49
C ARG A 170 6.65 -5.17 -22.44
N LEU A 171 5.90 -4.98 -23.51
CA LEU A 171 4.95 -3.87 -23.63
C LEU A 171 3.60 -4.16 -22.96
N ASN A 172 3.10 -5.41 -23.00
CA ASN A 172 1.75 -5.78 -22.56
C ASN A 172 1.77 -6.51 -21.22
N PHE A 173 0.88 -6.13 -20.30
CA PHE A 173 0.75 -6.66 -18.94
C PHE A 173 -0.67 -7.16 -18.61
N ALA A 174 -1.49 -7.50 -19.60
CA ALA A 174 -2.86 -7.98 -19.41
C ALA A 174 -2.95 -9.34 -18.69
N ASP A 175 -1.86 -10.09 -18.60
CA ASP A 175 -1.78 -11.35 -17.85
C ASP A 175 -1.62 -11.19 -16.34
N ARG A 176 -1.26 -9.98 -15.87
CA ARG A 176 -1.01 -9.72 -14.43
C ARG A 176 -2.30 -9.78 -13.62
N ASP A 177 -2.16 -10.20 -12.36
CA ASP A 177 -3.27 -10.30 -11.40
C ASP A 177 -3.98 -8.96 -11.19
N TRP A 178 -3.22 -7.88 -10.98
CA TRP A 178 -3.76 -6.54 -10.79
C TRP A 178 -4.52 -6.01 -12.01
N TYR A 179 -4.07 -6.34 -13.25
CA TYR A 179 -4.81 -5.98 -14.46
C TYR A 179 -6.14 -6.73 -14.56
N LYS A 180 -6.11 -8.05 -14.31
CA LYS A 180 -7.32 -8.87 -14.27
C LYS A 180 -8.26 -8.42 -13.18
N GLY A 181 -7.72 -8.15 -11.98
CA GLY A 181 -8.49 -7.71 -10.82
C GLY A 181 -9.22 -6.39 -11.08
N VAL A 182 -8.52 -5.34 -11.50
CA VAL A 182 -9.12 -4.02 -11.81
C VAL A 182 -10.13 -4.11 -12.96
N THR A 183 -9.87 -4.97 -13.95
CA THR A 183 -10.77 -5.18 -15.09
C THR A 183 -12.07 -5.89 -14.70
N ILE A 184 -12.02 -6.82 -13.75
CA ILE A 184 -13.19 -7.56 -13.26
C ILE A 184 -13.96 -6.74 -12.23
N LEU A 185 -13.24 -6.11 -11.30
CA LEU A 185 -13.85 -5.37 -10.19
C LEU A 185 -14.44 -4.03 -10.66
N HIS A 186 -13.90 -3.43 -11.72
CA HIS A 186 -14.22 -2.08 -12.16
C HIS A 186 -14.00 -1.01 -11.08
N ASP A 187 -13.14 -1.31 -10.12
CA ASP A 187 -12.78 -0.45 -8.98
C ASP A 187 -11.28 -0.62 -8.69
N THR A 188 -10.75 0.18 -7.76
CA THR A 188 -9.35 0.12 -7.33
C THR A 188 -8.99 -1.29 -6.85
N TYR A 189 -7.90 -1.83 -7.35
CA TYR A 189 -7.44 -3.18 -7.04
C TYR A 189 -5.99 -3.19 -6.53
N LEU A 190 -5.74 -3.93 -5.45
CA LEU A 190 -4.40 -4.20 -4.90
C LEU A 190 -3.92 -5.57 -5.38
N SER A 191 -2.71 -5.65 -5.94
CA SER A 191 -2.12 -6.93 -6.34
C SER A 191 -1.67 -7.79 -5.16
N ALA A 192 -1.47 -9.08 -5.39
CA ALA A 192 -0.54 -9.86 -4.57
C ALA A 192 0.88 -9.26 -4.65
N VAL A 193 1.74 -9.62 -3.67
CA VAL A 193 3.15 -9.22 -3.72
C VAL A 193 3.88 -9.87 -4.89
N PHE A 194 4.74 -9.10 -5.56
CA PHE A 194 5.57 -9.59 -6.66
C PHE A 194 6.94 -8.90 -6.68
N LEU A 195 7.90 -9.49 -7.39
CA LEU A 195 9.14 -8.79 -7.72
C LEU A 195 8.89 -7.87 -8.92
N SER A 196 9.06 -6.57 -8.73
CA SER A 196 8.86 -5.60 -9.80
C SER A 196 9.87 -5.81 -10.93
N PRO A 197 9.43 -6.01 -12.18
CA PRO A 197 10.36 -6.24 -13.30
C PRO A 197 11.17 -5.01 -13.69
N ALA A 198 10.73 -3.81 -13.30
CA ALA A 198 11.44 -2.56 -13.59
C ALA A 198 12.52 -2.24 -12.55
N ILE A 199 12.28 -2.56 -11.27
CA ILE A 199 13.16 -2.12 -10.16
C ILE A 199 13.70 -3.28 -9.30
N TYR A 200 13.32 -4.52 -9.60
CA TYR A 200 13.79 -5.77 -8.98
C TYR A 200 13.67 -5.82 -7.44
N ILE A 201 12.63 -5.21 -6.88
CA ILE A 201 12.31 -5.22 -5.45
C ILE A 201 10.92 -5.80 -5.20
N PRO A 202 10.64 -6.31 -3.98
CA PRO A 202 9.28 -6.66 -3.57
C PRO A 202 8.37 -5.44 -3.66
N ALA A 203 7.25 -5.59 -4.32
CA ALA A 203 6.29 -4.53 -4.59
C ALA A 203 4.87 -5.06 -4.66
N VAL A 204 3.91 -4.17 -4.51
CA VAL A 204 2.51 -4.38 -4.87
C VAL A 204 2.09 -3.31 -5.87
N ALA A 205 1.14 -3.63 -6.72
CA ALA A 205 0.53 -2.69 -7.65
C ALA A 205 -0.85 -2.27 -7.16
N ILE A 206 -1.11 -0.96 -7.14
CA ILE A 206 -2.45 -0.40 -6.97
C ILE A 206 -2.91 0.05 -8.33
N ALA A 207 -3.94 -0.59 -8.88
CA ALA A 207 -4.48 -0.31 -10.19
C ALA A 207 -5.84 0.36 -10.07
N VAL A 208 -5.99 1.53 -10.68
CA VAL A 208 -7.20 2.36 -10.66
C VAL A 208 -7.77 2.47 -12.07
N PRO A 209 -9.07 2.18 -12.30
CA PRO A 209 -9.67 2.36 -13.61
C PRO A 209 -9.83 3.85 -13.93
N VAL A 210 -9.54 4.24 -15.17
CA VAL A 210 -9.70 5.60 -15.68
C VAL A 210 -10.88 5.63 -16.64
N TYR A 211 -11.93 6.34 -16.25
CA TYR A 211 -13.17 6.45 -17.02
C TYR A 211 -13.21 7.72 -17.86
N ALA A 212 -13.94 7.66 -18.98
CA ALA A 212 -14.29 8.85 -19.74
C ALA A 212 -15.22 9.77 -18.94
N ASP A 213 -15.20 11.08 -19.25
CA ASP A 213 -16.17 12.00 -18.66
C ASP A 213 -17.59 11.68 -19.19
N ASN A 214 -18.54 11.60 -18.29
CA ASN A 214 -19.96 11.59 -18.63
C ASN A 214 -20.38 13.02 -19.02
N THR A 215 -20.07 13.47 -20.24
CA THR A 215 -20.56 14.75 -20.76
C THR A 215 -21.91 14.61 -21.46
N GLY A 216 -22.62 13.49 -21.25
CA GLY A 216 -23.98 13.29 -21.77
C GLY A 216 -24.97 14.17 -21.00
N ASN A 217 -25.76 14.96 -21.74
CA ASN A 217 -26.89 15.72 -21.22
C ASN A 217 -27.79 14.79 -20.38
N HIS A 218 -28.09 15.21 -19.17
CA HIS A 218 -29.11 14.62 -18.31
C HIS A 218 -30.51 14.97 -18.90
N ASP A 219 -30.88 14.33 -19.98
CA ASP A 219 -32.26 14.27 -20.45
C ASP A 219 -32.66 12.81 -20.58
N ASP A 220 -33.42 12.37 -19.59
CA ASP A 220 -34.41 11.29 -19.60
C ASP A 220 -34.01 9.98 -20.30
N ASP A 221 -33.30 9.07 -19.59
CA ASP A 221 -33.66 7.65 -19.51
C ASP A 221 -32.71 6.90 -18.56
N GLU A 222 -33.26 6.04 -17.71
CA GLU A 222 -32.59 5.23 -16.68
C GLU A 222 -31.69 4.11 -17.27
N SER A 223 -30.92 4.36 -18.31
CA SER A 223 -29.86 3.44 -18.70
C SER A 223 -28.55 3.89 -18.04
N PHE A 224 -28.13 3.21 -16.97
CA PHE A 224 -26.76 3.25 -16.43
C PHE A 224 -25.79 2.75 -17.51
N ILE A 225 -25.50 3.58 -18.51
CA ILE A 225 -24.37 3.34 -19.42
C ILE A 225 -23.14 3.68 -18.61
N SER A 226 -22.46 2.67 -18.08
CA SER A 226 -21.16 2.85 -17.42
C SER A 226 -20.22 3.54 -18.41
N SER A 227 -19.58 4.64 -17.94
CA SER A 227 -18.57 5.34 -18.75
C SER A 227 -17.51 4.37 -19.27
N PRO A 228 -17.10 4.46 -20.54
CA PRO A 228 -16.10 3.57 -21.08
C PRO A 228 -14.76 3.77 -20.35
N ILE A 229 -14.04 2.66 -20.12
CA ILE A 229 -12.70 2.68 -19.54
C ILE A 229 -11.73 3.16 -20.63
N LEU A 230 -10.98 4.23 -20.30
CA LEU A 230 -9.92 4.80 -21.15
C LEU A 230 -8.58 4.11 -20.92
N GLY A 231 -8.39 3.47 -19.77
CA GLY A 231 -7.18 2.79 -19.37
C GLY A 231 -7.12 2.57 -17.86
N TYR A 232 -5.92 2.26 -17.39
CA TYR A 232 -5.64 1.98 -15.99
C TYR A 232 -4.46 2.82 -15.49
N TRP A 233 -4.63 3.50 -14.35
CA TRP A 233 -3.60 4.28 -13.67
C TRP A 233 -3.01 3.43 -12.55
N VAL A 234 -1.74 3.07 -12.63
CA VAL A 234 -1.14 2.03 -11.81
C VAL A 234 0.07 2.58 -11.06
N GLY A 235 0.03 2.53 -9.75
CA GLY A 235 1.16 2.82 -8.87
C GLY A 235 1.84 1.55 -8.40
N ILE A 236 3.17 1.50 -8.50
CA ILE A 236 3.99 0.42 -7.97
C ILE A 236 4.53 0.86 -6.61
N VAL A 237 4.03 0.24 -5.54
CA VAL A 237 4.42 0.55 -4.16
C VAL A 237 5.65 -0.27 -3.78
N ASN A 238 6.70 0.41 -3.35
CA ASN A 238 7.95 -0.16 -2.87
C ASN A 238 7.80 -0.63 -1.43
N LEU A 239 7.72 -1.94 -1.22
CA LEU A 239 7.49 -2.51 0.11
C LEU A 239 8.68 -2.30 1.07
N ASN A 240 9.90 -2.13 0.57
CA ASN A 240 11.05 -1.81 1.44
C ASN A 240 10.88 -0.44 2.09
N ARG A 241 10.37 0.57 1.36
CA ARG A 241 10.09 1.90 1.91
C ARG A 241 8.92 1.87 2.89
N VAL A 242 7.85 1.14 2.58
CA VAL A 242 6.74 0.92 3.50
C VAL A 242 7.24 0.27 4.80
N LYS A 243 8.14 -0.72 4.69
CA LYS A 243 8.79 -1.35 5.84
C LYS A 243 9.56 -0.33 6.69
N GLU A 244 10.40 0.51 6.06
CA GLU A 244 11.16 1.55 6.77
C GLU A 244 10.24 2.53 7.51
N ASP A 245 9.17 2.99 6.87
CA ASP A 245 8.19 3.90 7.47
C ASP A 245 7.46 3.27 8.66
N ILE A 246 7.05 2.01 8.55
CA ILE A 246 6.39 1.29 9.63
C ILE A 246 7.37 0.98 10.76
N ALA A 247 8.60 0.56 10.44
CA ALA A 247 9.62 0.27 11.44
C ALA A 247 9.90 1.49 12.33
N THR A 248 9.95 2.70 11.77
CA THR A 248 10.17 3.93 12.56
C THR A 248 9.07 4.18 13.59
N THR A 249 7.83 3.77 13.32
CA THR A 249 6.69 3.95 14.22
C THR A 249 6.50 2.80 15.22
N THR A 250 7.05 1.62 14.93
CA THR A 250 6.89 0.41 15.75
C THR A 250 8.12 0.04 16.57
N LEU A 251 9.30 0.62 16.28
CA LEU A 251 10.56 0.28 16.96
C LEU A 251 10.53 0.44 18.47
N ASP A 252 9.78 1.41 19.00
CA ASP A 252 9.63 1.61 20.46
C ASP A 252 8.87 0.45 21.14
N PHE A 253 8.06 -0.29 20.40
CA PHE A 253 7.30 -1.44 20.87
C PHE A 253 8.01 -2.78 20.63
N VAL A 254 8.86 -2.86 19.61
CA VAL A 254 9.67 -4.04 19.28
C VAL A 254 10.94 -4.03 20.12
N ASN A 255 10.81 -3.89 21.44
CA ASN A 255 11.98 -3.89 22.33
C ASN A 255 12.81 -5.15 22.15
N SER A 256 14.07 -4.93 21.81
CA SER A 256 15.32 -5.63 22.18
C SER A 256 15.34 -7.18 22.30
N ASN A 257 14.24 -7.90 22.31
CA ASN A 257 14.25 -9.35 22.28
C ASN A 257 14.55 -9.83 20.85
N SER A 258 15.78 -10.23 20.65
CA SER A 258 16.36 -10.59 19.36
C SER A 258 15.67 -11.72 18.57
N SER A 259 14.70 -12.43 19.14
CA SER A 259 14.05 -13.60 18.55
C SER A 259 12.62 -13.37 18.01
N GLN A 260 12.01 -12.20 18.25
CA GLN A 260 10.65 -11.93 17.75
C GLN A 260 10.68 -11.60 16.25
N ILE A 261 9.73 -12.13 15.47
CA ILE A 261 9.55 -11.82 14.04
C ILE A 261 8.18 -11.16 13.88
N LEU A 262 8.14 -10.01 13.25
CA LEU A 262 6.93 -9.28 12.92
C LEU A 262 6.75 -9.26 11.41
N LEU A 263 5.68 -9.90 10.95
CA LEU A 263 5.49 -10.26 9.55
C LEU A 263 4.12 -9.80 9.04
N ILE A 264 4.07 -9.32 7.80
CA ILE A 264 2.83 -9.15 7.04
C ILE A 264 2.86 -10.11 5.85
N VAL A 265 1.76 -10.79 5.60
CA VAL A 265 1.56 -11.64 4.43
C VAL A 265 0.33 -11.20 3.65
N ASP A 266 0.37 -11.35 2.32
CA ASP A 266 -0.75 -11.04 1.44
C ASP A 266 -1.87 -12.10 1.51
N HIS A 267 -2.93 -11.91 0.73
CA HIS A 267 -4.08 -12.81 0.65
C HIS A 267 -3.74 -14.23 0.15
N ASN A 268 -2.55 -14.44 -0.43
CA ASN A 268 -2.03 -15.75 -0.81
C ASN A 268 -1.11 -16.36 0.27
N GLY A 269 -0.89 -15.65 1.38
CA GLY A 269 0.05 -16.04 2.43
C GLY A 269 1.52 -15.83 2.05
N THR A 270 1.81 -14.99 1.04
CA THR A 270 3.16 -14.64 0.63
C THR A 270 3.68 -13.47 1.47
N GLU A 271 4.95 -13.55 1.89
CA GLU A 271 5.61 -12.49 2.67
C GLU A 271 5.60 -11.16 1.92
N VAL A 272 5.07 -10.15 2.60
CA VAL A 272 5.05 -8.75 2.16
C VAL A 272 6.14 -7.96 2.87
N LEU A 273 6.18 -8.06 4.19
CA LEU A 273 7.14 -7.38 5.06
C LEU A 273 7.57 -8.30 6.20
N ASP A 274 8.89 -8.37 6.44
CA ASP A 274 9.49 -8.83 7.69
C ASP A 274 10.17 -7.62 8.35
N ILE A 275 9.55 -7.05 9.40
CA ILE A 275 9.97 -5.76 9.97
C ILE A 275 11.30 -5.87 10.71
N LYS A 276 11.67 -7.07 11.18
CA LYS A 276 12.90 -7.26 11.95
C LYS A 276 14.11 -7.63 11.11
N ASN A 277 13.88 -8.28 9.99
CA ASN A 277 14.97 -8.66 9.10
C ASN A 277 15.50 -7.39 8.42
N SER A 278 16.67 -6.91 8.91
CA SER A 278 17.34 -5.73 8.36
C SER A 278 17.97 -5.98 7.00
N ASP A 279 17.89 -7.21 6.47
CA ASP A 279 18.32 -7.50 5.13
C ASP A 279 17.39 -6.77 4.15
N VAL A 280 17.68 -5.48 4.01
CA VAL A 280 17.15 -4.65 2.93
C VAL A 280 17.66 -5.29 1.65
N TYR A 281 16.74 -5.84 0.88
CA TYR A 281 17.06 -6.50 -0.38
C TYR A 281 17.53 -5.47 -1.43
N TYR A 282 18.76 -4.96 -1.23
CA TYR A 282 19.45 -4.15 -2.22
C TYR A 282 20.38 -5.07 -3.03
N THR A 283 19.92 -5.54 -4.16
CA THR A 283 20.85 -5.91 -5.22
C THR A 283 20.98 -4.71 -6.17
N SER A 284 21.93 -3.82 -5.88
CA SER A 284 22.43 -2.90 -6.92
C SER A 284 22.89 -3.73 -8.12
N PRO A 285 22.53 -3.35 -9.36
CA PRO A 285 22.95 -4.09 -10.56
C PRO A 285 24.43 -4.00 -10.87
N SER A 286 25.29 -3.49 -9.96
CA SER A 286 26.70 -3.23 -10.19
C SER A 286 27.67 -4.30 -9.70
N SER A 287 27.22 -5.42 -9.14
CA SER A 287 28.11 -6.52 -8.79
C SER A 287 27.95 -7.69 -9.78
N SER A 288 29.05 -8.11 -10.37
CA SER A 288 29.20 -9.20 -11.35
C SER A 288 28.92 -10.63 -10.83
N SER A 289 28.15 -10.77 -9.77
CA SER A 289 27.55 -12.02 -9.32
C SER A 289 26.13 -12.09 -9.88
N SER A 290 25.81 -13.18 -10.60
CA SER A 290 24.47 -13.49 -11.09
C SER A 290 23.42 -13.11 -10.00
N PRO A 291 22.33 -12.39 -10.36
CA PRO A 291 21.29 -12.05 -9.41
C PRO A 291 20.79 -13.36 -8.79
N LYS A 292 20.98 -13.53 -7.47
CA LYS A 292 20.30 -14.61 -6.76
C LYS A 292 18.82 -14.33 -6.97
N THR A 293 18.13 -15.24 -7.65
CA THR A 293 16.68 -15.18 -7.84
C THR A 293 16.08 -15.17 -6.44
N GLN A 294 15.61 -14.01 -6.02
CA GLN A 294 14.97 -13.85 -4.72
C GLN A 294 13.59 -14.46 -4.82
N GLU A 295 13.39 -15.59 -4.16
CA GLU A 295 12.08 -16.20 -4.03
C GLU A 295 11.34 -15.50 -2.89
N LEU A 296 10.10 -15.08 -3.16
CA LEU A 296 9.20 -14.58 -2.12
C LEU A 296 8.80 -15.76 -1.23
N LYS A 297 8.96 -15.61 0.08
CA LYS A 297 8.69 -16.67 1.06
C LYS A 297 7.18 -16.83 1.25
N SER A 298 6.69 -18.08 1.29
CA SER A 298 5.28 -18.38 1.51
C SER A 298 5.04 -18.96 2.90
N PHE A 299 4.02 -18.45 3.57
CA PHE A 299 3.52 -18.89 4.87
C PHE A 299 2.08 -19.44 4.79
N ALA A 300 1.57 -19.65 3.58
CA ALA A 300 0.20 -20.10 3.31
C ALA A 300 -0.20 -21.42 4.03
N ASN A 301 0.79 -22.24 4.39
CA ASN A 301 0.55 -23.52 5.08
C ASN A 301 0.25 -23.36 6.57
N LEU A 302 0.62 -22.23 7.19
CA LEU A 302 0.40 -21.98 8.61
C LEU A 302 -1.09 -21.81 8.92
N GLU A 303 -1.54 -22.45 10.00
CA GLU A 303 -2.93 -22.33 10.46
C GLU A 303 -3.24 -20.92 10.97
N SER A 304 -2.27 -20.26 11.61
CA SER A 304 -2.34 -18.85 12.00
C SER A 304 -2.62 -17.92 10.80
N VAL A 305 -1.94 -18.14 9.66
CA VAL A 305 -2.17 -17.37 8.43
C VAL A 305 -3.58 -17.62 7.90
N LYS A 306 -3.99 -18.89 7.77
CA LYS A 306 -5.33 -19.24 7.29
C LYS A 306 -6.43 -18.63 8.18
N ASN A 307 -6.25 -18.68 9.50
CA ASN A 307 -7.19 -18.08 10.44
C ASN A 307 -7.28 -16.56 10.29
N ALA A 308 -6.15 -15.87 10.18
CA ALA A 308 -6.11 -14.42 9.97
C ALA A 308 -6.76 -14.03 8.63
N LEU A 309 -6.44 -14.72 7.53
CA LEU A 309 -7.06 -14.49 6.22
C LEU A 309 -8.58 -14.77 6.22
N ASN A 310 -9.08 -15.57 7.16
CA ASN A 310 -10.52 -15.78 7.42
C ASN A 310 -11.12 -14.79 8.45
N GLY A 311 -10.44 -13.67 8.73
CA GLY A 311 -10.92 -12.61 9.61
C GLY A 311 -10.84 -12.90 11.11
N LYS A 312 -10.09 -13.94 11.53
CA LYS A 312 -9.91 -14.29 12.94
C LYS A 312 -8.66 -13.65 13.52
N SER A 313 -8.68 -13.34 14.81
CA SER A 313 -7.52 -12.89 15.57
C SER A 313 -7.38 -13.65 16.88
N ASP A 314 -6.23 -14.28 17.10
CA ASP A 314 -5.92 -15.07 18.30
C ASP A 314 -4.41 -15.40 18.34
N SER A 315 -4.05 -16.41 19.11
CA SER A 315 -2.71 -16.98 19.13
C SER A 315 -2.76 -18.50 19.06
N ILE A 316 -1.76 -19.10 18.42
CA ILE A 316 -1.63 -20.56 18.29
C ILE A 316 -0.15 -20.95 18.40
N VAL A 317 0.12 -22.19 18.85
CA VAL A 317 1.47 -22.75 18.84
C VAL A 317 1.63 -23.57 17.58
N GLU A 318 2.60 -23.18 16.74
CA GLU A 318 2.91 -23.88 15.48
C GLU A 318 4.40 -24.19 15.37
N VAL A 319 4.77 -24.98 14.37
CA VAL A 319 6.15 -25.31 14.05
C VAL A 319 6.55 -24.53 12.78
N ILE A 320 7.56 -23.68 12.89
CA ILE A 320 8.18 -22.94 11.78
C ILE A 320 9.65 -23.35 11.72
N ASP A 321 10.13 -23.76 10.55
CA ASP A 321 11.51 -24.15 10.32
C ASP A 321 12.05 -25.15 11.39
N SER A 322 11.21 -26.16 11.73
CA SER A 322 11.48 -27.21 12.73
C SER A 322 11.52 -26.70 14.20
N SER A 323 11.21 -25.44 14.46
CA SER A 323 11.15 -24.86 15.80
C SER A 323 9.72 -24.52 16.20
N LYS A 324 9.35 -24.80 17.47
CA LYS A 324 8.05 -24.37 18.00
C LYS A 324 8.05 -22.87 18.23
N ALA A 325 6.94 -22.22 17.91
CA ALA A 325 6.72 -20.80 18.16
C ALA A 325 5.26 -20.55 18.59
N THR A 326 5.05 -19.55 19.43
CA THR A 326 3.72 -18.97 19.65
C THR A 326 3.54 -17.89 18.59
N ILE A 327 2.46 -17.98 17.80
CA ILE A 327 2.14 -17.03 16.75
C ILE A 327 0.85 -16.34 17.14
N TYR A 328 0.94 -15.02 17.37
CA TYR A 328 -0.21 -14.12 17.44
C TYR A 328 -0.51 -13.67 16.03
N TYR A 329 -1.78 -13.66 15.65
CA TYR A 329 -2.21 -13.30 14.30
C TYR A 329 -3.41 -12.35 14.32
N TYR A 330 -3.47 -11.46 13.32
CA TYR A 330 -4.50 -10.44 13.18
C TYR A 330 -4.79 -10.20 11.70
N PRO A 331 -6.08 -10.11 11.28
CA PRO A 331 -6.44 -9.73 9.93
C PRO A 331 -6.22 -8.24 9.69
N VAL A 332 -5.88 -7.85 8.48
CA VAL A 332 -5.88 -6.47 8.01
C VAL A 332 -6.65 -6.38 6.71
N GLU A 333 -7.67 -5.50 6.67
CA GLU A 333 -8.45 -5.26 5.47
C GLU A 333 -7.79 -4.16 4.65
N VAL A 334 -7.43 -4.47 3.40
CA VAL A 334 -6.73 -3.54 2.51
C VAL A 334 -7.38 -3.60 1.13
N LEU A 335 -8.03 -2.51 0.70
CA LEU A 335 -8.63 -2.39 -0.64
C LEU A 335 -9.38 -3.67 -1.09
N HIS A 336 -10.41 -4.06 -0.35
CA HIS A 336 -11.27 -5.23 -0.62
C HIS A 336 -10.59 -6.60 -0.46
N GLN A 337 -9.41 -6.65 0.17
CA GLN A 337 -8.68 -7.89 0.42
C GLN A 337 -8.35 -8.03 1.90
N THR A 338 -8.40 -9.26 2.41
CA THR A 338 -7.93 -9.59 3.76
C THR A 338 -6.50 -10.11 3.66
N TRP A 339 -5.58 -9.47 4.36
CA TRP A 339 -4.19 -9.85 4.55
C TRP A 339 -3.97 -10.25 6.01
N ALA A 340 -2.79 -10.75 6.36
CA ALA A 340 -2.52 -11.18 7.73
C ALA A 340 -1.28 -10.52 8.31
N VAL A 341 -1.37 -10.09 9.56
CA VAL A 341 -0.26 -9.61 10.39
C VAL A 341 0.04 -10.64 11.46
N LEU A 342 1.31 -11.00 11.62
CA LEU A 342 1.78 -12.06 12.50
C LEU A 342 2.90 -11.55 13.39
N LEU A 343 2.83 -11.90 14.69
CA LEU A 343 3.94 -11.80 15.62
C LEU A 343 4.36 -13.21 16.03
N ILE A 344 5.54 -13.62 15.62
CA ILE A 344 6.09 -14.95 15.86
C ILE A 344 7.08 -14.87 17.01
N LEU A 345 6.81 -15.61 18.08
CA LEU A 345 7.64 -15.72 19.27
C LEU A 345 8.20 -17.14 19.36
N PRO A 346 9.43 -17.38 18.89
CA PRO A 346 10.05 -18.70 19.01
C PRO A 346 10.19 -19.11 20.50
N PHE A 347 9.95 -20.38 20.80
CA PHE A 347 10.28 -20.92 22.12
C PHE A 347 11.80 -20.87 22.28
N GLN A 348 12.25 -20.21 23.34
CA GLN A 348 13.65 -20.33 23.74
C GLN A 348 13.88 -21.72 24.31
N PRO A 349 14.95 -22.43 23.93
CA PRO A 349 15.26 -23.76 24.42
C PRO A 349 15.58 -23.75 25.92
#